data_6d9177de243ac45606684a8f761b2ef3
#
_entry.id   6d9177de243ac45606684a8f761b2ef3
#
_cell.length_a   1.000
_cell.length_b   1.000
_cell.length_c   1.000
_cell.angle_alpha   90.00
_cell.angle_beta   90.00
_cell.angle_gamma   90.00
#
_symmetry.space_group_name_H-M   'P 1'
#
loop_
_entity.id
_entity.type
_entity.pdbx_description
1 polymer ?
#
loop_
_entity_poly.entity_id
_entity_poly.type
_entity_poly.pdbx_seq_one_letter_code
_entity_poly.pdbx_strand_id
1 'polypeptide(L)'
;MDFIKIDVEGYELFVLEGAKKILNQFKPTVYLEMNHWCLNVMQRITLPEFRERLLDIFPYVFAIEKDTFLDFNCSKSFHVIAHEHLTKFKYLNLIAGFNHTELLNNLQNLSH
;
A
#
# COMPACT_ATOMS: atom_id res chain seq x y z
N MET A 1 -6.12 -17.89 -3.81
CA MET A 1 -6.71 -16.54 -3.78
C MET A 1 -5.68 -15.56 -4.26
N ASP A 2 -6.02 -14.82 -5.27
CA ASP A 2 -4.98 -14.11 -6.02
C ASP A 2 -5.00 -12.60 -5.84
N PHE A 3 -6.17 -12.02 -5.63
CA PHE A 3 -6.28 -10.57 -5.60
C PHE A 3 -7.40 -10.11 -4.64
N ILE A 4 -7.08 -9.12 -3.80
CA ILE A 4 -8.05 -8.51 -2.89
C ILE A 4 -7.98 -7.00 -3.05
N LYS A 5 -9.12 -6.36 -3.20
CA LYS A 5 -9.20 -4.90 -3.18
C LYS A 5 -9.86 -4.47 -1.86
N ILE A 6 -9.20 -3.55 -1.14
CA ILE A 6 -9.72 -3.03 0.12
C ILE A 6 -9.97 -1.53 -0.03
N ASP A 7 -11.20 -1.13 0.26
CA ASP A 7 -11.63 0.26 0.16
C ASP A 7 -12.54 0.58 1.35
N VAL A 8 -11.94 0.87 2.49
CA VAL A 8 -12.65 1.13 3.75
C VAL A 8 -12.30 2.50 4.35
N GLU A 9 -11.93 3.43 3.50
CA GLU A 9 -11.75 4.86 3.82
C GLU A 9 -10.92 5.12 5.07
N GLY A 10 -9.68 4.62 5.06
CA GLY A 10 -8.71 4.87 6.14
C GLY A 10 -8.62 3.75 7.17
N TYR A 11 -9.48 2.75 7.12
CA TYR A 11 -9.41 1.61 8.04
C TYR A 11 -8.71 0.39 7.46
N GLU A 12 -8.08 0.54 6.28
CA GLU A 12 -7.39 -0.56 5.58
C GLU A 12 -6.37 -1.25 6.47
N LEU A 13 -5.58 -0.48 7.21
CA LEU A 13 -4.53 -1.04 8.06
C LEU A 13 -5.12 -1.92 9.17
N PHE A 14 -6.20 -1.50 9.80
CA PHE A 14 -6.87 -2.31 10.82
C PHE A 14 -7.40 -3.61 10.25
N VAL A 15 -8.01 -3.55 9.07
CA VAL A 15 -8.51 -4.75 8.39
C VAL A 15 -7.38 -5.71 8.09
N LEU A 16 -6.26 -5.21 7.57
CA LEU A 16 -5.11 -6.02 7.23
C LEU A 16 -4.44 -6.63 8.46
N GLU A 17 -4.30 -5.86 9.54
CA GLU A 17 -3.72 -6.36 10.78
C GLU A 17 -4.59 -7.46 11.39
N GLY A 18 -5.91 -7.28 11.35
CA GLY A 18 -6.83 -8.29 11.81
C GLY A 18 -6.84 -9.57 10.99
N ALA A 19 -6.46 -9.48 9.73
CA ALA A 19 -6.43 -10.61 8.80
C ALA A 19 -5.03 -11.17 8.58
N LYS A 20 -4.05 -10.77 9.38
CA LYS A 20 -2.62 -11.09 9.14
C LYS A 20 -2.37 -12.60 8.96
N LYS A 21 -3.00 -13.45 9.77
CA LYS A 21 -2.82 -14.88 9.68
C LYS A 21 -3.33 -15.45 8.35
N ILE A 22 -4.50 -14.97 7.91
CA ILE A 22 -5.10 -15.39 6.65
C ILE A 22 -4.22 -14.92 5.48
N LEU A 23 -3.72 -13.70 5.55
CA LEU A 23 -2.84 -13.15 4.53
C LEU A 23 -1.55 -13.95 4.41
N ASN A 24 -0.94 -14.33 5.53
CA ASN A 24 0.27 -15.16 5.51
C ASN A 24 0.01 -16.57 4.96
N GLN A 25 -1.19 -17.09 5.17
CA GLN A 25 -1.56 -18.42 4.69
C GLN A 25 -1.79 -18.44 3.18
N PHE A 26 -2.54 -17.48 2.66
CA PHE A 26 -2.95 -17.46 1.25
C PHE A 26 -2.08 -16.57 0.37
N LYS A 27 -1.34 -15.64 0.97
CA LYS A 27 -0.40 -14.75 0.29
C LYS A 27 -0.99 -14.06 -0.95
N PRO A 28 -2.14 -13.40 -0.82
CA PRO A 28 -2.76 -12.73 -1.95
C PRO A 28 -2.06 -11.42 -2.30
N THR A 29 -2.32 -10.92 -3.52
CA THR A 29 -1.99 -9.55 -3.86
C THR A 29 -3.12 -8.65 -3.37
N VAL A 30 -2.78 -7.58 -2.66
CA VAL A 30 -3.76 -6.67 -2.06
C VAL A 30 -3.61 -5.29 -2.68
N TYR A 31 -4.72 -4.75 -3.13
CA TYR A 31 -4.82 -3.39 -3.66
C TYR A 31 -5.55 -2.54 -2.62
N LEU A 32 -4.93 -1.47 -2.14
CA LEU A 32 -5.51 -0.66 -1.07
C LEU A 32 -5.26 0.83 -1.33
N GLU A 33 -6.03 1.66 -0.60
CA GLU A 33 -5.90 3.10 -0.68
C GLU A 33 -5.10 3.64 0.51
N MET A 34 -4.20 4.58 0.23
CA MET A 34 -3.50 5.35 1.25
C MET A 34 -4.05 6.77 1.21
N ASN A 35 -4.70 7.19 2.28
CA ASN A 35 -5.25 8.53 2.39
C ASN A 35 -4.76 9.15 3.70
N HIS A 36 -3.79 10.07 3.59
CA HIS A 36 -3.20 10.75 4.74
C HIS A 36 -4.25 11.41 5.63
N TRP A 37 -5.23 12.06 5.01
CA TRP A 37 -6.29 12.74 5.76
C TRP A 37 -7.04 11.76 6.66
N CYS A 38 -7.48 10.63 6.09
CA CYS A 38 -8.20 9.62 6.86
C CYS A 38 -7.31 8.99 7.93
N LEU A 39 -6.05 8.67 7.60
CA LEU A 39 -5.13 8.07 8.56
C LEU A 39 -4.84 9.02 9.72
N ASN A 40 -4.51 10.26 9.42
CA ASN A 40 -4.09 11.22 10.44
C ASN A 40 -5.26 11.71 11.29
N VAL A 41 -6.37 12.10 10.66
CA VAL A 41 -7.50 12.71 11.36
C VAL A 41 -8.33 11.67 12.10
N MET A 42 -8.61 10.53 11.47
CA MET A 42 -9.51 9.52 12.03
C MET A 42 -8.81 8.50 12.91
N GLN A 43 -7.54 8.17 12.63
CA GLN A 43 -6.83 7.11 13.33
C GLN A 43 -5.53 7.55 13.98
N ARG A 44 -5.12 8.81 13.78
CA ARG A 44 -3.88 9.38 14.32
C ARG A 44 -2.65 8.57 13.92
N ILE A 45 -2.62 8.09 12.68
CA ILE A 45 -1.51 7.32 12.13
C ILE A 45 -0.76 8.20 11.14
N THR A 46 0.57 8.34 11.34
CA THR A 46 1.41 9.07 10.39
C THR A 46 1.76 8.20 9.20
N LEU A 47 2.20 8.81 8.09
CA LEU A 47 2.64 8.05 6.92
C LEU A 47 3.84 7.12 7.23
N PRO A 48 4.88 7.57 7.96
CA PRO A 48 5.95 6.65 8.34
C PRO A 48 5.49 5.46 9.16
N GLU A 49 4.57 5.65 10.11
CA GLU A 49 4.03 4.56 10.90
C GLU A 49 3.19 3.62 10.03
N PHE A 50 2.37 4.16 9.16
CA PHE A 50 1.59 3.37 8.21
C PHE A 50 2.51 2.48 7.36
N ARG A 51 3.60 3.05 6.84
CA ARG A 51 4.60 2.31 6.08
C ARG A 51 5.18 1.16 6.88
N GLU A 52 5.64 1.43 8.11
CA GLU A 52 6.24 0.40 8.95
C GLU A 52 5.27 -0.74 9.25
N ARG A 53 4.05 -0.41 9.59
CA ARG A 53 3.04 -1.43 9.93
C ARG A 53 2.62 -2.23 8.70
N LEU A 54 2.53 -1.58 7.54
CA LEU A 54 2.20 -2.27 6.29
C LEU A 54 3.31 -3.22 5.86
N LEU A 55 4.57 -2.79 5.97
CA LEU A 55 5.73 -3.62 5.62
C LEU A 55 5.95 -4.77 6.59
N ASP A 56 5.39 -4.69 7.80
CA ASP A 56 5.39 -5.81 8.73
C ASP A 56 4.47 -6.94 8.26
N ILE A 57 3.46 -6.61 7.46
CA ILE A 57 2.52 -7.59 6.92
C ILE A 57 2.99 -8.10 5.55
N PHE A 58 3.42 -7.20 4.68
CA PHE A 58 3.78 -7.53 3.30
C PHE A 58 5.25 -7.25 3.03
N PRO A 59 6.01 -8.22 2.47
CA PRO A 59 7.41 -7.98 2.12
C PRO A 59 7.58 -7.02 0.95
N TYR A 60 6.58 -6.85 0.10
CA TYR A 60 6.65 -5.98 -1.07
C TYR A 60 5.44 -5.07 -1.15
N VAL A 61 5.68 -3.74 -1.26
CA VAL A 61 4.62 -2.74 -1.41
C VAL A 61 5.08 -1.70 -2.42
N PHE A 62 4.22 -1.35 -3.37
CA PHE A 62 4.48 -0.30 -4.36
C PHE A 62 3.37 0.73 -4.32
N ALA A 63 3.74 2.01 -4.45
CA ALA A 63 2.79 3.10 -4.58
C ALA A 63 2.60 3.43 -6.07
N ILE A 64 1.36 3.65 -6.47
CA ILE A 64 0.99 3.83 -7.87
C ILE A 64 0.44 5.23 -8.10
N GLU A 65 0.91 5.88 -9.17
CA GLU A 65 0.35 7.16 -9.66
C GLU A 65 0.33 7.12 -11.18
N LYS A 66 -0.86 7.03 -11.77
CA LYS A 66 -1.06 6.94 -13.22
C LYS A 66 -0.23 5.79 -13.82
N ASP A 67 0.78 6.12 -14.62
CA ASP A 67 1.63 5.13 -15.29
C ASP A 67 2.92 4.85 -14.54
N THR A 68 3.12 5.45 -13.37
CA THR A 68 4.35 5.27 -12.59
C THR A 68 4.08 4.54 -11.29
N PHE A 69 5.10 3.85 -10.80
CA PHE A 69 5.05 3.24 -9.48
C PHE A 69 6.42 3.36 -8.83
N LEU A 70 6.41 3.46 -7.50
CA LEU A 70 7.63 3.57 -6.69
C LEU A 70 7.59 2.53 -5.57
N ASP A 71 8.78 2.02 -5.25
CA ASP A 71 8.94 1.01 -4.21
C ASP A 71 8.76 1.64 -2.81
N PHE A 72 7.74 1.20 -2.09
CA PHE A 72 7.43 1.70 -0.76
C PHE A 72 8.46 1.24 0.28
N ASN A 73 9.22 0.18 0.00
CA ASN A 73 10.30 -0.31 0.86
C ASN A 73 11.53 0.58 0.82
N CYS A 74 11.77 1.26 -0.29
CA CYS A 74 12.96 2.11 -0.46
C CYS A 74 12.75 3.45 0.24
N SER A 75 13.66 3.83 1.15
CA SER A 75 13.54 5.08 1.91
C SER A 75 13.50 6.31 1.01
N LYS A 76 14.32 6.34 -0.04
CA LYS A 76 14.33 7.48 -0.98
C LYS A 76 13.00 7.57 -1.73
N SER A 77 12.51 6.47 -2.24
CA SER A 77 11.22 6.42 -2.93
C SER A 77 10.08 6.79 -2.00
N PHE A 78 10.13 6.33 -0.74
CA PHE A 78 9.11 6.70 0.23
C PHE A 78 9.09 8.19 0.50
N HIS A 79 10.25 8.86 0.59
CA HIS A 79 10.29 10.31 0.76
C HIS A 79 9.62 11.04 -0.40
N VAL A 80 9.85 10.59 -1.63
CA VAL A 80 9.16 11.14 -2.80
C VAL A 80 7.66 10.92 -2.71
N ILE A 81 7.26 9.69 -2.39
CA ILE A 81 5.84 9.32 -2.26
C ILE A 81 5.16 10.20 -1.21
N ALA A 82 5.77 10.33 -0.02
CA ALA A 82 5.20 11.10 1.07
C ALA A 82 5.08 12.58 0.70
N HIS A 83 6.11 13.15 0.10
CA HIS A 83 6.10 14.55 -0.32
C HIS A 83 4.99 14.82 -1.34
N GLU A 84 4.91 14.01 -2.38
CA GLU A 84 3.89 14.18 -3.42
C GLU A 84 2.48 13.91 -2.89
N HIS A 85 2.33 12.95 -1.99
CA HIS A 85 1.05 12.65 -1.38
C HIS A 85 0.56 13.80 -0.51
N LEU A 86 1.43 14.33 0.35
CA LEU A 86 1.06 15.40 1.29
C LEU A 86 0.83 16.74 0.60
N THR A 87 1.60 17.06 -0.46
CA THR A 87 1.52 18.33 -1.13
C THR A 87 0.58 18.37 -2.32
N LYS A 88 0.44 17.25 -3.05
CA LYS A 88 -0.32 17.19 -4.30
C LYS A 88 -1.41 16.11 -4.30
N PHE A 89 -1.56 15.38 -3.20
CA PHE A 89 -2.53 14.31 -3.04
C PHE A 89 -2.36 13.20 -4.09
N LYS A 90 -1.09 12.85 -4.39
CA LYS A 90 -0.72 11.79 -5.31
C LYS A 90 -0.41 10.50 -4.57
N TYR A 91 -0.22 9.40 -5.32
CA TYR A 91 0.10 8.08 -4.78
C TYR A 91 -0.93 7.59 -3.76
N LEU A 92 -2.20 7.78 -4.11
CA LEU A 92 -3.30 7.33 -3.26
C LEU A 92 -3.46 5.82 -3.24
N ASN A 93 -3.00 5.13 -4.27
CA ASN A 93 -3.21 3.69 -4.42
C ASN A 93 -1.91 2.93 -4.19
N LEU A 94 -2.03 1.84 -3.42
CA LEU A 94 -0.91 0.96 -3.14
C LEU A 94 -1.25 -0.45 -3.59
N ILE A 95 -0.22 -1.19 -4.00
CA ILE A 95 -0.34 -2.62 -4.24
C ILE A 95 0.68 -3.32 -3.35
N ALA A 96 0.26 -4.36 -2.65
CA ALA A 96 1.07 -5.08 -1.69
C ALA A 96 0.95 -6.58 -1.93
N GLY A 97 2.02 -7.32 -1.64
CA GLY A 97 1.99 -8.75 -1.85
C GLY A 97 3.24 -9.45 -1.33
N PHE A 98 3.31 -10.73 -1.63
CA PHE A 98 4.34 -11.63 -1.10
C PHE A 98 5.32 -12.12 -2.16
N ASN A 99 5.03 -11.88 -3.45
CA ASN A 99 5.88 -12.30 -4.56
C ASN A 99 6.20 -11.10 -5.44
N HIS A 100 7.49 -10.75 -5.53
CA HIS A 100 7.95 -9.57 -6.27
C HIS A 100 7.59 -9.63 -7.76
N THR A 101 7.83 -10.77 -8.39
CA THR A 101 7.55 -10.95 -9.81
C THR A 101 6.06 -10.83 -10.13
N GLU A 102 5.23 -11.45 -9.30
CA GLU A 102 3.78 -11.37 -9.44
C GLU A 102 3.27 -9.93 -9.30
N LEU A 103 3.81 -9.18 -8.33
CA LEU A 103 3.44 -7.78 -8.16
C LEU A 103 3.83 -6.93 -9.36
N LEU A 104 5.03 -7.13 -9.90
CA LEU A 104 5.46 -6.39 -11.09
C LEU A 104 4.57 -6.70 -12.30
N ASN A 105 4.17 -7.95 -12.48
CA ASN A 105 3.26 -8.33 -13.55
C ASN A 105 1.89 -7.64 -13.38
N ASN A 106 1.38 -7.62 -12.15
CA ASN A 106 0.11 -6.95 -11.86
C ASN A 106 0.20 -5.45 -12.10
N LEU A 107 1.32 -4.82 -11.74
CA LEU A 107 1.55 -3.39 -11.98
C LEU A 107 1.56 -3.08 -13.47
N GLN A 108 2.21 -3.89 -14.28
CA GLN A 108 2.24 -3.71 -15.73
C GLN A 108 0.84 -3.82 -16.33
N ASN A 109 0.03 -4.72 -15.82
CA ASN A 109 -1.35 -4.87 -16.28
C ASN A 109 -2.22 -3.68 -15.87
N LEU A 110 -1.96 -3.10 -14.69
CA LEU A 110 -2.73 -1.95 -14.20
C LEU A 110 -2.37 -0.65 -14.92
N SER A 111 -1.14 -0.53 -15.44
CA SER A 111 -0.70 0.69 -16.11
C SER A 111 -1.14 0.76 -17.59
N HIS A 112 -1.89 -0.20 -18.04
CA HIS A 112 -2.44 -0.21 -19.40
C HIS A 112 -3.96 0.07 -19.43
#